data_afb3aa9b5b539bca4ce33390730153b8
#
_entry.id   afb3aa9b5b539bca4ce33390730153b8
#
_cell.length_a   1.000
_cell.length_b   1.000
_cell.length_c   1.000
_cell.angle_alpha   90.00
_cell.angle_beta   90.00
_cell.angle_gamma   90.00
#
_symmetry.space_group_name_H-M   'P 1'
#
loop_
_entity.id
_entity.type
_entity.pdbx_description
1 polymer ?
#
loop_
_entity_poly.entity_id
_entity_poly.type
_entity_poly.pdbx_seq_one_letter_code
_entity_poly.pdbx_strand_id
1 'polypeptide(L)' 'MKPVQPDDALAKIVGANPLPRTELTKKLWEYIKQNKLQDKKVIKADAALETVFNGKKEVDMFELTRLVNTHIIK' A
#
# COMPACT_ATOMS: atom_id res chain seq x y z
N MET A 1 12.12 -8.81 -13.25
CA MET A 1 11.38 -9.31 -12.08
C MET A 1 9.99 -9.76 -12.46
N LYS A 2 9.49 -10.76 -11.79
CA LYS A 2 8.15 -11.23 -12.06
C LYS A 2 7.14 -10.23 -11.46
N PRO A 3 6.06 -9.91 -12.19
CA PRO A 3 5.02 -9.05 -11.63
C PRO A 3 4.31 -9.74 -10.47
N VAL A 4 3.82 -8.94 -9.55
CA VAL A 4 3.03 -9.42 -8.43
C VAL A 4 1.59 -8.95 -8.61
N GLN A 5 0.66 -9.70 -8.05
CA GLN A 5 -0.75 -9.37 -8.15
C GLN A 5 -1.22 -8.75 -6.84
N PRO A 6 -1.66 -7.49 -6.84
CA PRO A 6 -2.25 -6.91 -5.64
C PRO A 6 -3.61 -7.51 -5.36
N ASP A 7 -3.95 -7.63 -4.08
CA ASP A 7 -5.29 -8.08 -3.72
C ASP A 7 -6.31 -6.93 -3.90
N ASP A 8 -7.56 -7.17 -3.54
CA ASP A 8 -8.62 -6.18 -3.73
C ASP A 8 -8.33 -4.87 -2.99
N ALA A 9 -7.73 -4.97 -1.82
CA ALA A 9 -7.43 -3.79 -1.01
C ALA A 9 -6.36 -2.92 -1.68
N LEU A 10 -5.27 -3.54 -2.13
CA LEU A 10 -4.21 -2.81 -2.84
C LEU A 10 -4.65 -2.37 -4.22
N ALA A 11 -5.49 -3.15 -4.88
CA ALA A 11 -5.96 -2.81 -6.22
C ALA A 11 -6.70 -1.48 -6.27
N LYS A 12 -7.32 -1.09 -5.18
CA LYS A 12 -8.01 0.20 -5.09
C LYS A 12 -7.03 1.37 -5.13
N ILE A 13 -5.77 1.12 -4.82
CA ILE A 13 -4.74 2.16 -4.74
C ILE A 13 -3.82 2.08 -5.96
N VAL A 14 -3.33 0.90 -6.27
CA VAL A 14 -2.29 0.73 -7.30
C VAL A 14 -2.83 0.18 -8.61
N GLY A 15 -4.09 -0.20 -8.66
CA GLY A 15 -4.70 -0.79 -9.84
C GLY A 15 -4.72 -2.31 -9.76
N ALA A 16 -5.64 -2.92 -10.51
CA ALA A 16 -5.87 -4.36 -10.44
C ALA A 16 -4.91 -5.18 -11.31
N ASN A 17 -4.14 -4.52 -12.17
CA ASN A 17 -3.23 -5.22 -13.08
C ASN A 17 -1.97 -5.67 -12.36
N PRO A 18 -1.42 -6.84 -12.70
CA PRO A 18 -0.13 -7.24 -12.15
C PRO A 18 0.96 -6.23 -12.50
N LEU A 19 1.85 -5.98 -11.56
CA LEU A 19 2.94 -5.03 -11.76
C LEU A 19 4.14 -5.48 -10.93
N PRO A 20 5.36 -5.05 -11.32
CA PRO A 20 6.54 -5.36 -10.54
C PRO A 20 6.42 -4.80 -9.12
N ARG A 21 7.00 -5.51 -8.17
CA ARG A 21 6.94 -5.10 -6.76
C ARG A 21 7.47 -3.68 -6.55
N THR A 22 8.52 -3.32 -7.29
CA THR A 22 9.08 -1.96 -7.22
C THR A 22 8.06 -0.92 -7.66
N GLU A 23 7.30 -1.21 -8.72
CA GLU A 23 6.25 -0.33 -9.19
C GLU A 23 5.10 -0.23 -8.21
N LEU A 24 4.75 -1.36 -7.60
CA LEU A 24 3.68 -1.39 -6.60
C LEU A 24 4.02 -0.49 -5.42
N THR A 25 5.24 -0.62 -4.91
CA THR A 25 5.71 0.22 -3.80
C THR A 25 5.72 1.69 -4.20
N LYS A 26 6.21 1.99 -5.40
CA LYS A 26 6.27 3.35 -5.91
C LYS A 26 4.88 3.98 -6.00
N LYS A 27 3.92 3.26 -6.55
CA LYS A 27 2.55 3.76 -6.67
C LYS A 27 1.91 3.99 -5.31
N LEU A 28 2.18 3.11 -4.38
CA LEU A 28 1.67 3.24 -3.04
C LEU A 28 2.21 4.50 -2.37
N TRP A 29 3.51 4.75 -2.49
CA TRP A 29 4.11 5.95 -1.93
C TRP A 29 3.63 7.22 -2.61
N GLU A 30 3.42 7.17 -3.93
CA GLU A 30 2.83 8.31 -4.65
C GLU A 30 1.45 8.64 -4.12
N TYR A 31 0.64 7.62 -3.87
CA TYR A 31 -0.69 7.81 -3.31
C TYR A 31 -0.61 8.46 -1.92
N ILE A 32 0.28 7.96 -1.09
CA ILE A 32 0.47 8.47 0.26
C ILE A 32 0.90 9.93 0.23
N LYS A 33 1.84 10.28 -0.64
CA LYS A 33 2.32 11.66 -0.76
C LYS A 33 1.26 12.59 -1.33
N GLN A 34 0.54 12.13 -2.34
CA GLN A 34 -0.51 12.91 -2.98
C GLN A 34 -1.62 13.29 -2.02
N ASN A 35 -1.95 12.38 -1.11
CA ASN A 35 -3.01 12.59 -0.14
C ASN A 35 -2.48 13.10 1.20
N LYS A 36 -1.18 13.38 1.28
CA LYS A 36 -0.52 13.89 2.48
C LYS A 36 -0.78 13.01 3.71
N LEU A 37 -0.69 11.71 3.50
CA LEU A 37 -0.96 10.74 4.55
C LEU A 37 0.26 10.42 5.40
N GLN A 38 1.45 10.83 4.94
CA GLN A 38 2.67 10.62 5.69
C GLN A 38 2.87 11.75 6.69
N ASP A 39 3.03 11.39 7.96
CA ASP A 39 3.31 12.32 9.03
C ASP A 39 4.57 11.84 9.75
N LYS A 40 5.71 12.43 9.44
CA LYS A 40 7.01 12.02 9.96
C LYS A 40 7.30 10.57 9.62
N LYS A 41 7.35 9.68 10.60
CA LYS A 41 7.60 8.26 10.40
C LYS A 41 6.32 7.44 10.35
N VAL A 42 5.18 8.08 10.46
CA VAL A 42 3.88 7.40 10.53
C VAL A 42 3.11 7.67 9.24
N ILE A 43 2.43 6.66 8.75
CA ILE A 43 1.58 6.77 7.59
C ILE A 43 0.14 6.60 8.05
N LYS A 44 -0.66 7.62 7.83
CA LYS A 44 -2.07 7.59 8.21
C LYS A 44 -2.88 6.90 7.15
N ALA A 45 -3.90 6.17 7.57
CA ALA A 45 -4.78 5.48 6.66
C ALA A 45 -5.98 6.35 6.31
N ASP A 46 -6.27 6.46 5.01
CA ASP A 46 -7.59 6.95 4.59
C ASP A 46 -8.51 5.74 4.40
N ALA A 47 -9.70 5.96 3.85
CA ALA A 47 -10.67 4.88 3.69
C ALA A 47 -10.12 3.69 2.90
N ALA A 48 -9.34 3.97 1.86
CA ALA A 48 -8.77 2.91 1.04
C ALA A 48 -7.62 2.19 1.75
N LEU A 49 -6.72 2.95 2.37
CA LEU A 49 -5.58 2.39 3.07
C LEU A 49 -5.97 1.66 4.35
N GLU A 50 -7.07 2.04 4.97
CA GLU A 50 -7.54 1.36 6.17
C GLU A 50 -7.81 -0.11 5.89
N THR A 51 -8.30 -0.43 4.71
CA THR A 51 -8.50 -1.82 4.30
C THR A 51 -7.15 -2.54 4.18
N VAL A 52 -6.15 -1.87 3.63
CA VAL A 52 -4.80 -2.43 3.51
C VAL A 52 -4.17 -2.60 4.90
N PHE A 53 -4.46 -1.69 5.80
CA PHE A 53 -3.89 -1.70 7.15
C PHE A 53 -4.67 -2.59 8.12
N ASN A 54 -5.61 -3.38 7.62
CA ASN A 54 -6.41 -4.29 8.44
C ASN A 54 -7.16 -3.58 9.56
N GLY A 55 -7.67 -2.40 9.25
CA GLY A 55 -8.44 -1.59 10.20
C GLY A 55 -7.61 -0.66 11.07
N LYS A 56 -6.29 -0.69 10.95
CA LYS A 56 -5.44 0.25 11.68
C LYS A 56 -5.53 1.63 11.06
N LYS A 57 -5.54 2.65 11.89
CA LYS A 57 -5.65 4.03 11.41
C LYS A 57 -4.31 4.61 11.00
N GLU A 58 -3.23 4.06 11.52
CA GLU A 58 -1.88 4.52 11.17
C GLU A 58 -0.88 3.39 11.39
N VAL A 59 0.19 3.41 10.62
CA VAL A 59 1.27 2.42 10.72
C VAL A 59 2.58 3.14 10.46
N ASP A 60 3.70 2.54 10.89
CA ASP A 60 5.01 3.07 10.54
C ASP A 60 5.45 2.52 9.17
N MET A 61 6.64 2.95 8.72
CA MET A 61 7.14 2.55 7.41
C MET A 61 7.40 1.04 7.33
N PHE A 62 7.90 0.46 8.41
CA PHE A 62 8.18 -0.97 8.44
C PHE A 62 6.89 -1.78 8.44
N GLU A 63 5.92 -1.33 9.21
CA GLU A 63 4.61 -1.96 9.25
C GLU A 63 3.92 -1.88 7.88
N LEU A 64 4.05 -0.74 7.21
CA LEU A 64 3.50 -0.58 5.87
C LEU A 64 4.05 -1.62 4.92
N THR A 65 5.37 -1.80 4.91
CA THR A 65 6.00 -2.79 4.05
C THR A 65 5.49 -4.19 4.35
N ARG A 66 5.38 -4.52 5.62
CA ARG A 66 4.88 -5.83 6.03
C ARG A 66 3.44 -6.05 5.58
N LEU A 67 2.59 -5.04 5.76
CA LEU A 67 1.19 -5.14 5.36
C LEU A 67 1.04 -5.26 3.86
N VAL A 68 1.85 -4.52 3.10
CA VAL A 68 1.85 -4.64 1.64
C VAL A 68 2.18 -6.07 1.22
N ASN A 69 3.17 -6.67 1.86
CA ASN A 69 3.55 -8.04 1.54
C ASN A 69 2.43 -9.04 1.82
N THR A 70 1.61 -8.80 2.85
CA THR A 70 0.50 -9.70 3.15
C THR A 70 -0.64 -9.56 2.16
N HIS A 71 -0.71 -8.44 1.45
CA HIS A 71 -1.78 -8.18 0.48
C HIS A 71 -1.37 -8.50 -0.96
N ILE A 72 -0.19 -9.01 -1.17
CA ILE A 72 0.25 -9.43 -2.50
C ILE A 72 -0.17 -10.87 -2.72
N ILE A 73 -0.89 -11.09 -3.81
CA ILE A 73 -1.29 -12.42 -4.25
C ILE A 73 -0.27 -12.87 -5.30
N LYS A 74 0.31 -14.01 -5.12
CA LYS A 74 1.31 -14.52 -6.07
C LYS A 74 0.68 -15.05 -7.33
#